data_7837aedc3502c2fda15898f25333d066
#
_entry.id   7837aedc3502c2fda15898f25333d066
#
_cell.length_a   1.000
_cell.length_b   1.000
_cell.length_c   1.000
_cell.angle_alpha   90.00
_cell.angle_beta   90.00
_cell.angle_gamma   90.00
#
_symmetry.space_group_name_H-M   'P 1'
#
loop_
_entity.id
_entity.type
_entity.pdbx_description
1 polymer ?
#
loop_
_entity_poly.entity_id
_entity_poly.type
_entity_poly.pdbx_seq_one_letter_code
_entity_poly.pdbx_strand_id
1 'polypeptide(L)'
;KTGESIKEKEGLTKMGKKVLLAGESWMMYTTHVKGFDAFYTSKYETGEKWLKAALEEGGYEVEFLPNHLATDQFPFTMEELKQYDCVILSDIGANTLLLPNPTFDTSKKMPNRCNLIRDYVKEGGGLVMVGGYLTFSGVDAKGKWHDTAVQEVLPVEVLTVDDRMEHCEGVKPVTIAEHEALAG
;
A
#
# COMPACT_ATOMS: atom_id res chain seq x y z
N LYS A 1 1.37 -13.62 60.90
CA LYS A 1 0.35 -14.49 60.32
C LYS A 1 -0.57 -13.65 59.48
N THR A 2 -0.14 -13.25 58.36
CA THR A 2 -1.03 -12.67 57.32
C THR A 2 -0.31 -12.88 56.00
N GLY A 3 -0.83 -13.82 55.23
CA GLY A 3 -0.37 -14.03 53.88
C GLY A 3 -0.90 -12.94 52.97
N GLU A 4 -0.02 -12.13 52.44
CA GLU A 4 -0.36 -11.25 51.34
C GLU A 4 -0.23 -12.01 50.04
N SER A 5 -1.38 -12.18 49.42
CA SER A 5 -1.55 -12.72 48.07
C SER A 5 -0.92 -11.75 47.08
N ILE A 6 0.19 -12.14 46.47
CA ILE A 6 0.76 -11.45 45.30
C ILE A 6 -0.17 -11.71 44.13
N LYS A 7 -1.00 -10.75 43.79
CA LYS A 7 -1.71 -10.73 42.50
C LYS A 7 -0.69 -10.48 41.40
N GLU A 8 -0.34 -11.52 40.70
CA GLU A 8 0.30 -11.43 39.39
C GLU A 8 -0.63 -10.60 38.49
N LYS A 9 -0.21 -9.37 38.17
CA LYS A 9 -0.75 -8.63 37.05
C LYS A 9 -0.18 -9.28 35.78
N GLU A 10 -0.93 -10.21 35.21
CA GLU A 10 -0.71 -10.57 33.80
C GLU A 10 -0.81 -9.29 32.98
N GLY A 11 0.33 -8.79 32.57
CA GLY A 11 0.42 -7.74 31.57
C GLY A 11 -0.09 -8.31 30.25
N LEU A 12 -1.34 -8.05 29.88
CA LEU A 12 -1.74 -8.17 28.49
C LEU A 12 -0.82 -7.24 27.70
N THR A 13 0.15 -7.85 27.02
CA THR A 13 0.93 -7.16 25.99
C THR A 13 -0.10 -6.77 24.94
N LYS A 14 -0.42 -5.48 24.85
CA LYS A 14 -1.29 -4.95 23.81
C LYS A 14 -0.60 -5.27 22.49
N MET A 15 -1.09 -6.27 21.77
CA MET A 15 -0.56 -6.58 20.44
C MET A 15 -0.61 -5.29 19.63
N GLY A 16 0.52 -4.90 19.04
CA GLY A 16 0.61 -3.73 18.19
C GLY A 16 -0.40 -3.83 17.05
N LYS A 17 -0.90 -2.69 16.60
CA LYS A 17 -1.77 -2.67 15.41
C LYS A 17 -0.98 -3.17 14.21
N LYS A 18 -1.60 -4.02 13.40
CA LYS A 18 -0.98 -4.63 12.22
C LYS A 18 -1.29 -3.83 10.96
N VAL A 19 -0.27 -3.54 10.17
CA VAL A 19 -0.35 -2.75 8.95
C VAL A 19 0.16 -3.57 7.77
N LEU A 20 -0.63 -3.64 6.69
CA LEU A 20 -0.18 -4.16 5.41
C LEU A 20 0.32 -2.99 4.54
N LEU A 21 1.63 -2.96 4.24
CA LEU A 21 2.22 -2.02 3.29
C LEU A 21 2.43 -2.73 1.95
N ALA A 22 1.58 -2.44 0.97
CA ALA A 22 1.62 -3.05 -0.35
C ALA A 22 2.14 -2.07 -1.41
N GLY A 23 3.10 -2.54 -2.20
CA GLY A 23 3.70 -1.76 -3.27
C GLY A 23 5.20 -1.50 -3.08
N GLU A 24 5.64 -0.30 -3.30
CA GLU A 24 6.99 0.26 -3.05
C GLU A 24 8.13 -0.67 -3.50
N SER A 25 7.99 -1.29 -4.64
CA SER A 25 9.05 -2.11 -5.22
C SER A 25 8.97 -2.13 -6.74
N TRP A 26 10.11 -2.19 -7.40
CA TRP A 26 10.17 -2.17 -8.86
C TRP A 26 11.38 -2.93 -9.41
N MET A 27 11.27 -3.34 -10.66
CA MET A 27 12.36 -3.90 -11.43
C MET A 27 12.83 -2.86 -12.45
N MET A 28 14.08 -2.48 -12.38
CA MET A 28 14.73 -1.62 -13.37
C MET A 28 15.37 -2.47 -14.47
N TYR A 29 15.13 -2.09 -15.72
CA TYR A 29 15.81 -2.67 -16.88
C TYR A 29 16.61 -1.58 -17.57
N THR A 30 17.91 -1.79 -17.72
CA THR A 30 18.80 -0.87 -18.41
C THR A 30 19.31 -1.52 -19.67
N THR A 31 19.12 -0.85 -20.80
CA THR A 31 19.66 -1.26 -22.09
C THR A 31 20.97 -0.52 -22.34
N HIS A 32 22.03 -1.26 -22.58
CA HIS A 32 23.34 -0.73 -22.98
C HIS A 32 23.53 -0.98 -24.47
N VAL A 33 23.64 0.09 -25.25
CA VAL A 33 23.88 0.02 -26.71
C VAL A 33 25.28 0.50 -26.99
N LYS A 34 26.09 -0.33 -27.67
CA LYS A 34 27.48 -0.04 -28.05
C LYS A 34 27.70 -0.37 -29.54
N GLY A 35 27.41 0.59 -30.40
CA GLY A 35 27.42 0.39 -31.85
C GLY A 35 26.30 -0.57 -32.26
N PHE A 36 26.68 -1.72 -32.83
CA PHE A 36 25.69 -2.79 -33.18
C PHE A 36 25.38 -3.75 -32.04
N ASP A 37 26.16 -3.73 -30.95
CA ASP A 37 26.00 -4.63 -29.85
C ASP A 37 25.10 -4.00 -28.77
N ALA A 38 24.22 -4.79 -28.18
CA ALA A 38 23.39 -4.39 -27.06
C ALA A 38 23.35 -5.50 -26.00
N PHE A 39 23.35 -5.09 -24.73
CA PHE A 39 23.11 -5.99 -23.61
C PHE A 39 22.18 -5.32 -22.57
N TYR A 40 21.58 -6.14 -21.74
CA TYR A 40 20.59 -5.72 -20.77
C TYR A 40 21.06 -6.04 -19.37
N THR A 41 20.82 -5.13 -18.43
CA THR A 41 20.97 -5.39 -17.01
C THR A 41 19.64 -5.12 -16.32
N SER A 42 19.38 -5.85 -15.23
CA SER A 42 18.21 -5.63 -14.39
C SER A 42 18.64 -5.47 -12.93
N LYS A 43 17.88 -4.66 -12.20
CA LYS A 43 18.07 -4.44 -10.78
C LYS A 43 16.70 -4.37 -10.10
N TYR A 44 16.54 -5.11 -9.02
CA TYR A 44 15.38 -5.01 -8.15
C TYR A 44 15.66 -4.00 -7.04
N GLU A 45 14.70 -3.11 -6.77
CA GLU A 45 14.77 -2.10 -5.72
C GLU A 45 13.43 -1.99 -4.98
N THR A 46 13.51 -1.48 -3.75
CA THR A 46 12.36 -1.26 -2.87
C THR A 46 12.46 0.12 -2.23
N GLY A 47 11.30 0.77 -2.00
CA GLY A 47 11.20 2.12 -1.43
C GLY A 47 10.60 2.15 -0.01
N GLU A 48 10.18 1.02 0.54
CA GLU A 48 9.42 0.91 1.79
C GLU A 48 10.19 1.33 3.04
N LYS A 49 11.50 1.31 3.01
CA LYS A 49 12.41 1.36 4.16
C LYS A 49 12.06 2.47 5.17
N TRP A 50 11.84 3.68 4.69
CA TRP A 50 11.64 4.83 5.56
C TRP A 50 10.25 4.82 6.21
N LEU A 51 9.21 4.55 5.43
CA LEU A 51 7.85 4.47 5.93
C LEU A 51 7.69 3.30 6.89
N LYS A 52 8.22 2.13 6.52
CA LYS A 52 8.20 0.95 7.38
C LYS A 52 8.88 1.22 8.72
N ALA A 53 10.09 1.79 8.71
CA ALA A 53 10.83 2.10 9.95
C ALA A 53 10.06 3.09 10.84
N ALA A 54 9.46 4.14 10.27
CA ALA A 54 8.67 5.11 11.03
C ALA A 54 7.42 4.49 11.67
N LEU A 55 6.74 3.59 10.95
CA LEU A 55 5.58 2.87 11.49
C LEU A 55 5.99 1.91 12.62
N GLU A 56 7.09 1.16 12.44
CA GLU A 56 7.61 0.24 13.46
C GLU A 56 8.08 0.99 14.73
N GLU A 57 8.72 2.16 14.57
CA GLU A 57 9.05 3.06 15.69
C GLU A 57 7.80 3.58 16.41
N GLY A 58 6.73 3.82 15.66
CA GLY A 58 5.40 4.16 16.18
C GLY A 58 4.66 2.99 16.87
N GLY A 59 5.26 1.80 16.93
CA GLY A 59 4.71 0.62 17.62
C GLY A 59 3.75 -0.21 16.78
N TYR A 60 3.76 -0.06 15.45
CA TYR A 60 2.97 -0.89 14.53
C TYR A 60 3.77 -2.13 14.10
N GLU A 61 3.07 -3.25 13.89
CA GLU A 61 3.60 -4.41 13.19
C GLU A 61 3.38 -4.22 11.69
N VAL A 62 4.46 -4.12 10.90
CA VAL A 62 4.36 -3.83 9.46
C VAL A 62 4.71 -5.06 8.64
N GLU A 63 3.73 -5.57 7.90
CA GLU A 63 3.94 -6.57 6.86
C GLU A 63 4.13 -5.86 5.51
N PHE A 64 5.31 -6.01 4.92
CA PHE A 64 5.62 -5.45 3.61
C PHE A 64 5.32 -6.46 2.50
N LEU A 65 4.48 -6.06 1.56
CA LEU A 65 4.10 -6.86 0.40
C LEU A 65 4.55 -6.16 -0.90
N PRO A 66 5.69 -6.56 -1.48
CA PRO A 66 6.21 -5.92 -2.69
C PRO A 66 5.32 -6.17 -3.92
N ASN A 67 5.40 -5.28 -4.90
CA ASN A 67 4.53 -5.27 -6.09
C ASN A 67 4.43 -6.62 -6.81
N HIS A 68 5.56 -7.30 -7.02
CA HIS A 68 5.59 -8.57 -7.76
C HIS A 68 4.92 -9.73 -7.00
N LEU A 69 4.82 -9.65 -5.67
CA LEU A 69 4.09 -10.62 -4.86
C LEU A 69 2.64 -10.23 -4.63
N ALA A 70 2.33 -8.92 -4.65
CA ALA A 70 0.99 -8.41 -4.40
C ALA A 70 -0.04 -8.95 -5.41
N THR A 71 0.39 -9.27 -6.63
CA THR A 71 -0.46 -9.88 -7.65
C THR A 71 -1.18 -11.12 -7.12
N ASP A 72 -0.49 -11.98 -6.38
CA ASP A 72 -1.03 -13.27 -5.92
C ASP A 72 -1.16 -13.39 -4.40
N GLN A 73 -0.50 -12.54 -3.63
CA GLN A 73 -0.47 -12.65 -2.16
C GLN A 73 -1.27 -11.55 -1.45
N PHE A 74 -1.71 -10.51 -2.14
CA PHE A 74 -2.63 -9.55 -1.54
C PHE A 74 -3.94 -10.26 -1.17
N PRO A 75 -4.54 -9.99 0.00
CA PRO A 75 -5.73 -10.68 0.49
C PRO A 75 -6.85 -10.85 -0.55
N PHE A 76 -7.40 -12.04 -0.61
CA PHE A 76 -8.53 -12.39 -1.49
C PHE A 76 -9.86 -12.49 -0.76
N THR A 77 -9.82 -12.50 0.58
CA THR A 77 -11.02 -12.59 1.42
C THR A 77 -11.05 -11.48 2.46
N MET A 78 -12.25 -11.21 2.98
CA MET A 78 -12.43 -10.24 4.05
C MET A 78 -11.75 -10.69 5.35
N GLU A 79 -11.74 -11.99 5.62
CA GLU A 79 -11.09 -12.57 6.79
C GLU A 79 -9.58 -12.35 6.77
N GLU A 80 -8.95 -12.50 5.60
CA GLU A 80 -7.52 -12.20 5.42
C GLU A 80 -7.26 -10.70 5.57
N LEU A 81 -8.10 -9.85 4.98
CA LEU A 81 -7.92 -8.41 5.03
C LEU A 81 -8.12 -7.84 6.43
N LYS A 82 -9.06 -8.39 7.21
CA LYS A 82 -9.33 -7.99 8.60
C LYS A 82 -8.24 -8.40 9.60
N GLN A 83 -7.22 -9.13 9.17
CA GLN A 83 -6.03 -9.36 10.00
C GLN A 83 -5.18 -8.09 10.18
N TYR A 84 -5.42 -7.08 9.33
CA TYR A 84 -4.76 -5.79 9.38
C TYR A 84 -5.72 -4.71 9.91
N ASP A 85 -5.21 -3.81 10.73
CA ASP A 85 -5.92 -2.60 11.17
C ASP A 85 -5.90 -1.52 10.10
N CYS A 86 -4.86 -1.53 9.25
CA CYS A 86 -4.70 -0.58 8.16
C CYS A 86 -4.00 -1.24 6.95
N VAL A 87 -4.46 -0.86 5.77
CA VAL A 87 -3.82 -1.18 4.49
C VAL A 87 -3.24 0.10 3.92
N ILE A 88 -1.97 0.07 3.56
CA ILE A 88 -1.27 1.17 2.87
C ILE A 88 -0.98 0.71 1.45
N LEU A 89 -1.48 1.45 0.47
CA LEU A 89 -1.19 1.27 -0.95
C LEU A 89 -0.20 2.35 -1.36
N SER A 90 1.01 1.97 -1.75
CA SER A 90 2.07 2.91 -2.11
C SER A 90 2.79 2.45 -3.37
N ASP A 91 2.80 3.31 -4.38
CA ASP A 91 3.38 3.05 -5.71
C ASP A 91 2.98 1.68 -6.32
N ILE A 92 1.70 1.37 -6.26
CA ILE A 92 1.09 0.14 -6.80
C ILE A 92 -0.11 0.47 -7.68
N GLY A 93 -0.13 -0.04 -8.89
CA GLY A 93 -1.24 0.15 -9.83
C GLY A 93 -2.42 -0.77 -9.56
N ALA A 94 -3.63 -0.30 -9.85
CA ALA A 94 -4.86 -1.07 -9.65
C ALA A 94 -4.86 -2.41 -10.39
N ASN A 95 -4.24 -2.49 -11.56
CA ASN A 95 -4.14 -3.72 -12.33
C ASN A 95 -3.40 -4.84 -11.58
N THR A 96 -2.43 -4.52 -10.72
CA THR A 96 -1.75 -5.51 -9.88
C THR A 96 -2.74 -6.25 -8.97
N LEU A 97 -3.77 -5.56 -8.50
CA LEU A 97 -4.82 -6.16 -7.67
C LEU A 97 -5.99 -6.71 -8.48
N LEU A 98 -6.24 -6.20 -9.68
CA LEU A 98 -7.36 -6.63 -10.53
C LEU A 98 -7.05 -7.87 -11.38
N LEU A 99 -5.77 -8.11 -11.67
CA LEU A 99 -5.32 -9.14 -12.59
C LEU A 99 -4.34 -10.12 -11.91
N PRO A 100 -4.79 -10.89 -10.88
CA PRO A 100 -3.95 -11.94 -10.33
C PRO A 100 -3.61 -12.99 -11.41
N ASN A 101 -2.48 -13.69 -11.26
CA ASN A 101 -1.99 -14.63 -12.27
C ASN A 101 -3.04 -15.64 -12.73
N PRO A 102 -3.89 -16.24 -11.87
CA PRO A 102 -4.94 -17.14 -12.34
C PRO A 102 -5.94 -16.46 -13.29
N THR A 103 -6.24 -15.18 -13.09
CA THR A 103 -7.10 -14.41 -14.00
C THR A 103 -6.37 -14.07 -15.28
N PHE A 104 -5.14 -13.56 -15.17
CA PHE A 104 -4.36 -13.11 -16.33
C PHE A 104 -3.97 -14.27 -17.25
N ASP A 105 -3.44 -15.36 -16.68
CA ASP A 105 -2.90 -16.49 -17.45
C ASP A 105 -3.97 -17.46 -17.97
N THR A 106 -5.04 -17.67 -17.17
CA THR A 106 -6.01 -18.74 -17.45
C THR A 106 -7.46 -18.26 -17.53
N SER A 107 -7.70 -16.95 -17.47
CA SER A 107 -9.04 -16.34 -17.43
C SER A 107 -9.91 -16.85 -16.27
N LYS A 108 -9.31 -17.35 -15.21
CA LYS A 108 -10.04 -17.80 -14.02
C LYS A 108 -10.67 -16.60 -13.32
N LYS A 109 -11.95 -16.72 -12.99
CA LYS A 109 -12.66 -15.70 -12.22
C LYS A 109 -12.16 -15.70 -10.78
N MET A 110 -11.60 -14.58 -10.34
CA MET A 110 -11.12 -14.34 -8.97
C MET A 110 -11.92 -13.20 -8.31
N PRO A 111 -11.92 -13.08 -6.97
CA PRO A 111 -12.54 -11.95 -6.28
C PRO A 111 -11.96 -10.61 -6.74
N ASN A 112 -12.81 -9.59 -6.86
CA ASN A 112 -12.35 -8.22 -7.13
C ASN A 112 -11.82 -7.59 -5.84
N ARG A 113 -10.50 -7.45 -5.74
CA ARG A 113 -9.83 -6.93 -4.53
C ARG A 113 -10.08 -5.44 -4.30
N CYS A 114 -10.39 -4.67 -5.34
CA CYS A 114 -10.81 -3.28 -5.17
C CYS A 114 -12.17 -3.17 -4.45
N ASN A 115 -13.13 -4.07 -4.78
CA ASN A 115 -14.39 -4.15 -4.03
C ASN A 115 -14.14 -4.57 -2.58
N LEU A 116 -13.24 -5.52 -2.36
CA LEU A 116 -12.90 -6.01 -1.04
C LEU A 116 -12.28 -4.90 -0.16
N ILE A 117 -11.37 -4.09 -0.70
CA ILE A 117 -10.79 -2.94 -0.01
C ILE A 117 -11.87 -1.91 0.34
N ARG A 118 -12.74 -1.56 -0.60
CA ARG A 118 -13.86 -0.65 -0.34
C ARG A 118 -14.74 -1.15 0.82
N ASP A 119 -15.11 -2.41 0.78
CA ASP A 119 -16.00 -2.99 1.80
C ASP A 119 -15.30 -3.08 3.16
N TYR A 120 -13.99 -3.40 3.18
CA TYR A 120 -13.15 -3.36 4.36
C TYR A 120 -13.12 -1.96 5.01
N VAL A 121 -12.96 -0.91 4.21
CA VAL A 121 -13.00 0.48 4.72
C VAL A 121 -14.38 0.84 5.25
N LYS A 122 -15.45 0.46 4.53
CA LYS A 122 -16.84 0.70 4.98
C LYS A 122 -17.16 -0.04 6.29
N GLU A 123 -16.47 -1.13 6.59
CA GLU A 123 -16.59 -1.88 7.85
C GLU A 123 -15.63 -1.37 8.95
N GLY A 124 -14.91 -0.27 8.73
CA GLY A 124 -14.09 0.42 9.72
C GLY A 124 -12.59 0.12 9.63
N GLY A 125 -12.13 -0.58 8.60
CA GLY A 125 -10.71 -0.77 8.32
C GLY A 125 -10.02 0.51 7.87
N GLY A 126 -8.75 0.68 8.21
CA GLY A 126 -7.94 1.84 7.79
C GLY A 126 -7.42 1.68 6.36
N LEU A 127 -7.47 2.74 5.56
CA LEU A 127 -6.83 2.79 4.25
C LEU A 127 -6.01 4.06 4.11
N VAL A 128 -4.77 3.91 3.68
CA VAL A 128 -3.91 5.02 3.26
C VAL A 128 -3.45 4.76 1.83
N MET A 129 -3.63 5.72 0.95
CA MET A 129 -3.06 5.70 -0.39
C MET A 129 -1.98 6.79 -0.48
N VAL A 130 -0.75 6.37 -0.74
CA VAL A 130 0.42 7.25 -0.85
C VAL A 130 0.65 7.54 -2.33
N GLY A 131 0.89 8.79 -2.67
CA GLY A 131 1.23 9.20 -4.03
C GLY A 131 2.53 8.54 -4.52
N GLY A 132 2.61 8.29 -5.81
CA GLY A 132 3.73 7.66 -6.48
C GLY A 132 3.45 7.57 -7.97
N TYR A 133 4.32 6.91 -8.72
CA TYR A 133 4.14 6.80 -10.17
C TYR A 133 2.96 5.89 -10.57
N LEU A 134 2.52 4.98 -9.70
CA LEU A 134 1.44 4.03 -10.02
C LEU A 134 0.25 4.08 -9.04
N THR A 135 0.21 5.02 -8.08
CA THR A 135 -0.98 5.28 -7.27
C THR A 135 -1.79 6.44 -7.83
N PHE A 136 -3.07 6.52 -7.49
CA PHE A 136 -4.04 7.43 -8.11
C PHE A 136 -4.07 7.27 -9.64
N SER A 137 -3.91 8.33 -10.43
CA SER A 137 -3.70 8.23 -11.87
C SER A 137 -2.26 7.89 -12.22
N GLY A 138 -1.31 8.57 -11.60
CA GLY A 138 0.11 8.33 -11.75
C GLY A 138 0.66 8.68 -13.13
N VAL A 139 1.86 8.17 -13.41
CA VAL A 139 2.58 8.43 -14.67
C VAL A 139 1.78 7.96 -15.89
N ASP A 140 1.56 8.83 -16.84
CA ASP A 140 0.76 8.57 -18.05
C ASP A 140 -0.62 7.95 -17.73
N ALA A 141 -1.20 8.27 -16.59
CA ALA A 141 -2.44 7.67 -16.06
C ALA A 141 -2.38 6.13 -15.97
N LYS A 142 -1.21 5.56 -15.67
CA LYS A 142 -1.00 4.09 -15.60
C LYS A 142 -1.45 3.47 -14.28
N GLY A 143 -1.63 4.26 -13.21
CA GLY A 143 -2.10 3.79 -11.90
C GLY A 143 -3.48 3.13 -11.96
N LYS A 144 -4.37 3.66 -12.79
CA LYS A 144 -5.69 3.06 -13.11
C LYS A 144 -6.62 2.89 -11.90
N TRP A 145 -6.51 3.74 -10.90
CA TRP A 145 -7.42 3.68 -9.75
C TRP A 145 -8.76 4.41 -10.01
N HIS A 146 -8.82 5.27 -11.03
CA HIS A 146 -10.07 5.85 -11.51
C HIS A 146 -11.09 4.75 -11.88
N ASP A 147 -12.35 4.96 -11.57
CA ASP A 147 -13.46 4.01 -11.77
C ASP A 147 -13.30 2.65 -11.03
N THR A 148 -12.34 2.50 -10.14
CA THR A 148 -12.32 1.36 -9.23
C THR A 148 -13.18 1.61 -7.99
N ALA A 149 -13.61 0.53 -7.32
CA ALA A 149 -14.35 0.66 -6.09
C ALA A 149 -13.54 1.35 -4.96
N VAL A 150 -12.20 1.33 -5.03
CA VAL A 150 -11.35 2.01 -4.05
C VAL A 150 -11.56 3.53 -4.08
N GLN A 151 -11.81 4.11 -5.27
CA GLN A 151 -12.11 5.54 -5.38
C GLN A 151 -13.31 5.98 -4.53
N GLU A 152 -14.30 5.10 -4.31
CA GLU A 152 -15.50 5.43 -3.52
C GLU A 152 -15.17 5.73 -2.04
N VAL A 153 -14.02 5.29 -1.55
CA VAL A 153 -13.60 5.42 -0.14
C VAL A 153 -12.35 6.28 0.05
N LEU A 154 -11.86 6.91 -1.02
CA LEU A 154 -10.81 7.90 -0.96
C LEU A 154 -11.40 9.30 -0.72
N PRO A 155 -10.70 10.18 0.01
CA PRO A 155 -11.16 11.56 0.25
C PRO A 155 -10.92 12.50 -0.95
N VAL A 156 -10.54 11.95 -2.09
CA VAL A 156 -10.16 12.68 -3.31
C VAL A 156 -10.77 12.01 -4.54
N GLU A 157 -10.99 12.79 -5.60
CA GLU A 157 -11.32 12.28 -6.92
C GLU A 157 -10.02 11.89 -7.65
N VAL A 158 -9.98 10.67 -8.20
CA VAL A 158 -8.85 10.21 -9.02
C VAL A 158 -9.05 10.69 -10.45
N LEU A 159 -8.08 11.43 -10.98
CA LEU A 159 -8.14 11.97 -12.33
C LEU A 159 -7.99 10.86 -13.40
N THR A 160 -8.35 11.18 -14.63
CA THR A 160 -8.20 10.27 -15.80
C THR A 160 -6.96 10.56 -16.63
N VAL A 161 -6.16 11.54 -16.20
CA VAL A 161 -4.94 12.02 -16.85
C VAL A 161 -3.75 11.84 -15.91
N ASP A 162 -2.53 12.03 -16.42
CA ASP A 162 -1.34 12.10 -15.58
C ASP A 162 -1.51 13.19 -14.51
N ASP A 163 -1.43 12.81 -13.25
CA ASP A 163 -1.68 13.69 -12.09
C ASP A 163 -0.40 14.06 -11.33
N ARG A 164 0.77 13.76 -11.91
CA ARG A 164 2.04 14.11 -11.28
C ARG A 164 2.28 15.62 -11.35
N MET A 165 2.89 16.14 -10.30
CA MET A 165 3.45 17.48 -10.23
C MET A 165 4.92 17.38 -9.83
N GLU A 166 5.81 17.74 -10.76
CA GLU A 166 7.25 17.68 -10.54
C GLU A 166 7.77 19.06 -10.12
N HIS A 167 8.46 19.14 -8.99
CA HIS A 167 9.04 20.37 -8.45
C HIS A 167 10.51 20.12 -8.07
N CYS A 168 11.44 20.73 -8.79
CA CYS A 168 12.87 20.57 -8.51
C CYS A 168 13.30 21.18 -7.17
N GLU A 169 12.57 22.18 -6.68
CA GLU A 169 12.78 22.82 -5.38
C GLU A 169 12.13 22.08 -4.20
N GLY A 170 11.43 21.00 -4.49
CA GLY A 170 10.62 20.28 -3.51
C GLY A 170 9.33 21.01 -3.15
N VAL A 171 8.46 20.34 -2.40
CA VAL A 171 7.16 20.87 -1.94
C VAL A 171 7.09 20.81 -0.43
N LYS A 172 6.75 21.93 0.19
CA LYS A 172 6.49 21.99 1.63
C LYS A 172 4.99 22.01 1.87
N PRO A 173 4.39 20.94 2.42
CA PRO A 173 2.99 20.95 2.78
C PRO A 173 2.72 21.95 3.91
N VAL A 174 1.55 22.59 3.87
CA VAL A 174 1.09 23.49 4.93
C VAL A 174 -0.28 23.03 5.41
N THR A 175 -0.48 23.06 6.73
CA THR A 175 -1.78 22.80 7.34
C THR A 175 -2.73 23.95 7.04
N ILE A 176 -3.86 23.69 6.43
CA ILE A 176 -4.90 24.68 6.09
C ILE A 176 -6.14 24.55 6.98
N ALA A 177 -6.27 23.47 7.73
CA ALA A 177 -7.36 23.22 8.67
C ALA A 177 -6.88 22.33 9.82
N GLU A 178 -7.43 22.53 11.01
CA GLU A 178 -7.19 21.64 12.16
C GLU A 178 -7.90 20.29 11.93
N HIS A 179 -7.21 19.20 12.25
CA HIS A 179 -7.76 17.86 12.21
C HIS A 179 -7.05 16.97 13.23
N GLU A 180 -7.79 16.07 13.86
CA GLU A 180 -7.22 15.17 14.90
C GLU A 180 -6.05 14.32 14.40
N ALA A 181 -6.04 13.94 13.12
CA ALA A 181 -4.93 13.20 12.50
C ALA A 181 -3.62 14.02 12.41
N LEU A 182 -3.67 15.34 12.63
CA LEU A 182 -2.52 16.24 12.59
C LEU A 182 -2.15 16.73 13.99
N ALA A 183 -2.86 16.27 15.01
CA ALA A 183 -2.60 16.59 16.42
C ALA A 183 -1.52 15.62 16.94
N GLY A 184 -0.25 16.03 16.84
CA GLY A 184 0.90 15.25 17.31
C GLY A 184 2.02 16.12 17.88
#